data_fce4cb1048150181eeabdac4d5596251
#
_entry.id   fce4cb1048150181eeabdac4d5596251
#
_cell.length_a   1.000
_cell.length_b   1.000
_cell.length_c   1.000
_cell.angle_alpha   90.00
_cell.angle_beta   90.00
_cell.angle_gamma   90.00
#
_symmetry.space_group_name_H-M   'P 1'
#
loop_
_entity.id
_entity.type
_entity.pdbx_description
1 polymer ?
#
loop_
_entity_poly.entity_id
_entity_poly.type
_entity_poly.pdbx_seq_one_letter_code
_entity_poly.pdbx_strand_id
1 'polypeptide(L)'
;MWVPSKAIKKLKKSIRELSGREANVSVSFEWDANKDGINQQKHGISFDSACYVFEDLFAIIEYDEKHSVCEDRFCIIGKVFSFFVFVIFTVRQDHIRIISARLATRGEVTRYFDRNKDCCWR
;
A
#
# COMPACT_ATOMS: atom_id res chain seq x y z
N MET A 1 8.87 7.51 -15.80
CA MET A 1 8.15 8.49 -14.97
C MET A 1 8.97 8.84 -13.74
N TRP A 2 9.13 10.11 -13.51
CA TRP A 2 9.90 10.56 -12.36
C TRP A 2 9.10 10.35 -11.07
N VAL A 3 9.76 9.78 -10.08
CA VAL A 3 9.17 9.56 -8.76
C VAL A 3 10.08 10.23 -7.74
N PRO A 4 9.54 11.03 -6.82
CA PRO A 4 10.40 11.66 -5.82
C PRO A 4 10.94 10.61 -4.86
N SER A 5 12.15 10.17 -5.16
CA SER A 5 12.82 9.10 -4.40
C SER A 5 12.91 9.43 -2.92
N LYS A 6 13.03 10.72 -2.60
CA LYS A 6 13.10 11.18 -1.21
C LYS A 6 11.80 10.89 -0.47
N ALA A 7 10.66 11.13 -1.13
CA ALA A 7 9.35 10.86 -0.52
C ALA A 7 9.15 9.36 -0.29
N ILE A 8 9.55 8.54 -1.27
CA ILE A 8 9.43 7.09 -1.15
C ILE A 8 10.35 6.54 -0.07
N LYS A 9 11.57 7.04 0.02
CA LYS A 9 12.51 6.61 1.07
C LYS A 9 11.97 6.97 2.45
N LYS A 10 11.42 8.17 2.59
CA LYS A 10 10.82 8.61 3.84
C LYS A 10 9.65 7.71 4.22
N LEU A 11 8.80 7.38 3.24
CA LEU A 11 7.66 6.51 3.47
C LEU A 11 8.09 5.12 3.88
N LYS A 12 9.05 4.52 3.17
CA LYS A 12 9.55 3.20 3.49
C LYS A 12 10.16 3.15 4.88
N LYS A 13 10.87 4.21 5.24
CA LYS A 13 11.44 4.32 6.58
C LYS A 13 10.34 4.39 7.62
N SER A 14 9.31 5.21 7.38
CA SER A 14 8.18 5.34 8.31
C SER A 14 7.45 4.02 8.48
N ILE A 15 7.18 3.32 7.40
CA ILE A 15 6.53 2.01 7.46
C ILE A 15 7.38 1.03 8.23
N ARG A 16 8.70 1.03 7.98
CA ARG A 16 9.62 0.15 8.67
C ARG A 16 9.66 0.44 10.17
N GLU A 17 9.65 1.70 10.53
CA GLU A 17 9.65 2.12 11.94
C GLU A 17 8.34 1.76 12.62
N LEU A 18 7.21 1.96 11.92
CA LEU A 18 5.89 1.64 12.45
C LEU A 18 5.68 0.12 12.58
N SER A 19 6.13 -0.62 11.58
CA SER A 19 6.05 -2.09 11.61
C SER A 19 7.03 -2.71 12.57
N GLY A 20 7.94 -1.93 12.94
CA GLY A 20 8.93 -2.07 13.94
C GLY A 20 9.62 -3.35 14.18
N ARG A 21 10.85 -3.14 14.41
CA ARG A 21 11.67 -4.13 15.08
C ARG A 21 11.24 -4.27 16.53
N GLU A 22 10.54 -3.29 17.03
CA GLU A 22 9.98 -3.29 18.36
C GLU A 22 8.72 -4.14 18.36
N ALA A 23 8.71 -5.18 19.14
CA ALA A 23 7.58 -6.10 19.18
C ALA A 23 6.27 -5.44 19.59
N ASN A 24 6.35 -4.28 20.19
CA ASN A 24 5.19 -3.58 20.72
C ASN A 24 4.66 -2.49 19.81
N VAL A 25 5.34 -2.25 18.68
CA VAL A 25 4.92 -1.21 17.75
C VAL A 25 4.11 -1.83 16.66
N SER A 26 2.83 -1.47 16.59
CA SER A 26 1.97 -1.88 15.50
C SER A 26 1.75 -0.70 14.57
N VAL A 27 1.60 -1.00 13.29
CA VAL A 27 1.24 0.00 12.29
C VAL A 27 -0.18 0.45 12.56
N SER A 28 -0.39 1.76 12.66
CA SER A 28 -1.71 2.33 12.83
C SER A 28 -2.34 2.63 11.48
N PHE A 29 -3.55 2.12 11.27
CA PHE A 29 -4.33 2.38 10.06
C PHE A 29 -5.56 3.19 10.40
N GLU A 30 -5.97 4.03 9.47
CA GLU A 30 -7.21 4.76 9.58
C GLU A 30 -7.90 4.85 8.23
N TRP A 31 -9.18 5.10 8.23
CA TRP A 31 -9.96 5.31 7.01
C TRP A 31 -11.32 5.90 7.32
N ASP A 32 -11.97 6.40 6.29
CA ASP A 32 -13.33 6.89 6.36
C ASP A 32 -14.30 5.70 6.22
N ALA A 33 -15.16 5.50 7.19
CA ALA A 33 -16.09 4.36 7.19
C ALA A 33 -17.03 4.37 5.99
N ASN A 34 -17.46 5.54 5.53
CA ASN A 34 -18.32 5.64 4.36
C ASN A 34 -17.59 5.20 3.10
N LYS A 35 -16.34 5.60 2.96
CA LYS A 35 -15.51 5.20 1.82
C LYS A 35 -15.24 3.70 1.84
N ASP A 36 -15.05 3.13 3.02
CA ASP A 36 -14.88 1.69 3.15
C ASP A 36 -16.11 0.95 2.65
N GLY A 37 -17.31 1.38 3.07
CA GLY A 37 -18.54 0.79 2.60
C GLY A 37 -18.72 0.87 1.10
N ILE A 38 -18.46 2.05 0.54
CA ILE A 38 -18.54 2.25 -0.92
C ILE A 38 -17.53 1.37 -1.63
N ASN A 39 -16.32 1.30 -1.11
CA ASN A 39 -15.27 0.49 -1.70
C ASN A 39 -15.63 -0.99 -1.70
N GLN A 40 -16.23 -1.49 -0.63
CA GLN A 40 -16.66 -2.88 -0.56
C GLN A 40 -17.74 -3.18 -1.60
N GLN A 41 -18.69 -2.27 -1.80
CA GLN A 41 -19.71 -2.45 -2.82
C GLN A 41 -19.12 -2.44 -4.22
N LYS A 42 -18.14 -1.58 -4.44
CA LYS A 42 -17.56 -1.36 -5.77
C LYS A 42 -16.54 -2.43 -6.13
N HIS A 43 -15.74 -2.86 -5.18
CA HIS A 43 -14.57 -3.73 -5.43
C HIS A 43 -14.57 -5.02 -4.63
N GLY A 44 -15.46 -5.17 -3.68
CA GLY A 44 -15.56 -6.39 -2.88
C GLY A 44 -14.45 -6.58 -1.85
N ILE A 45 -13.70 -5.52 -1.54
CA ILE A 45 -12.59 -5.58 -0.60
C ILE A 45 -12.82 -4.55 0.50
N SER A 46 -12.74 -4.98 1.75
CA SER A 46 -12.79 -4.08 2.88
C SER A 46 -11.40 -3.46 3.11
N PHE A 47 -11.39 -2.27 3.68
CA PHE A 47 -10.12 -1.64 4.03
C PHE A 47 -9.39 -2.42 5.13
N ASP A 48 -10.14 -3.06 6.00
CA ASP A 48 -9.56 -3.92 7.03
C ASP A 48 -8.75 -5.06 6.41
N SER A 49 -9.31 -5.72 5.41
CA SER A 49 -8.59 -6.78 4.69
C SER A 49 -7.42 -6.22 3.89
N ALA A 50 -7.60 -5.05 3.30
CA ALA A 50 -6.55 -4.42 2.48
C ALA A 50 -5.30 -4.08 3.29
N CYS A 51 -5.43 -3.82 4.58
CA CYS A 51 -4.29 -3.49 5.43
C CYS A 51 -3.22 -4.58 5.44
N TYR A 52 -3.61 -5.83 5.21
CA TYR A 52 -2.66 -6.94 5.20
C TYR A 52 -1.63 -6.85 4.07
N VAL A 53 -1.89 -6.03 3.05
CA VAL A 53 -0.91 -5.83 1.97
C VAL A 53 0.42 -5.30 2.49
N PHE A 54 0.38 -4.55 3.58
CA PHE A 54 1.59 -3.96 4.18
C PHE A 54 2.46 -5.00 4.87
N GLU A 55 1.96 -6.22 5.05
CA GLU A 55 2.75 -7.32 5.60
C GLU A 55 3.46 -8.13 4.53
N ASP A 56 3.17 -7.89 3.26
CA ASP A 56 3.86 -8.57 2.17
C ASP A 56 5.25 -7.96 2.00
N LEU A 57 6.29 -8.76 2.27
CA LEU A 57 7.67 -8.32 2.17
C LEU A 57 8.08 -7.96 0.74
N PHE A 58 7.35 -8.45 -0.25
CA PHE A 58 7.62 -8.21 -1.65
C PHE A 58 6.73 -7.13 -2.25
N ALA A 59 5.86 -6.53 -1.45
CA ALA A 59 4.99 -5.48 -1.94
C ALA A 59 5.81 -4.32 -2.53
N ILE A 60 5.32 -3.75 -3.62
CA ILE A 60 5.97 -2.61 -4.24
C ILE A 60 5.14 -1.36 -3.95
N ILE A 61 5.84 -0.27 -3.66
CA ILE A 61 5.21 1.01 -3.36
C ILE A 61 5.60 1.99 -4.46
N GLU A 62 4.59 2.66 -5.00
CA GLU A 62 4.79 3.66 -6.04
C GLU A 62 4.14 4.97 -5.61
N TYR A 63 4.69 6.08 -6.07
CA TYR A 63 4.12 7.39 -5.82
C TYR A 63 3.01 7.66 -6.84
N ASP A 64 1.85 8.10 -6.36
CA ASP A 64 0.73 8.44 -7.24
C ASP A 64 0.79 9.94 -7.55
N GLU A 65 1.58 10.28 -8.56
CA GLU A 65 1.81 11.66 -8.93
C GLU A 65 0.52 12.37 -9.36
N LYS A 66 -0.32 11.65 -10.09
CA LYS A 66 -1.55 12.22 -10.64
C LYS A 66 -2.52 12.69 -9.56
N HIS A 67 -2.58 11.97 -8.45
CA HIS A 67 -3.54 12.24 -7.38
C HIS A 67 -2.90 12.88 -6.15
N SER A 68 -1.63 13.27 -6.23
CA SER A 68 -0.91 13.90 -5.12
C SER A 68 -1.00 15.43 -5.21
N VAL A 69 -2.23 15.96 -5.22
CA VAL A 69 -2.46 17.39 -5.38
C VAL A 69 -2.34 18.14 -4.05
N CYS A 70 -3.08 17.69 -3.05
CA CYS A 70 -3.11 18.35 -1.74
C CYS A 70 -2.26 17.61 -0.71
N GLU A 71 -2.01 16.34 -0.93
CA GLU A 71 -1.20 15.52 -0.05
C GLU A 71 -0.53 14.44 -0.89
N ASP A 72 0.57 13.92 -0.42
CA ASP A 72 1.26 12.85 -1.11
C ASP A 72 0.45 11.56 -1.02
N ARG A 73 0.13 10.99 -2.16
CA ARG A 73 -0.56 9.72 -2.26
C ARG A 73 0.35 8.68 -2.87
N PHE A 74 0.21 7.48 -2.35
CA PHE A 74 1.02 6.34 -2.75
C PHE A 74 0.10 5.18 -3.07
N CYS A 75 0.61 4.25 -3.85
CA CYS A 75 -0.06 2.98 -4.01
C CYS A 75 0.88 1.86 -3.61
N ILE A 76 0.31 0.80 -3.12
CA ILE A 76 1.04 -0.42 -2.79
C ILE A 76 0.37 -1.57 -3.53
N ILE A 77 1.20 -2.39 -4.16
CA ILE A 77 0.75 -3.60 -4.85
C ILE A 77 1.38 -4.77 -4.13
N GLY A 78 0.55 -5.67 -3.67
CA GLY A 78 1.05 -6.82 -2.95
C GLY A 78 0.01 -7.90 -2.81
N LYS A 79 0.42 -8.96 -2.13
CA LYS A 79 -0.40 -10.14 -1.96
C LYS A 79 -1.09 -10.10 -0.61
N VAL A 80 -2.41 -10.33 -0.63
CA VAL A 80 -3.23 -10.49 0.58
C VAL A 80 -3.90 -11.84 0.46
N PHE A 81 -3.52 -12.78 1.32
CA PHE A 81 -3.94 -14.18 1.21
C PHE A 81 -3.53 -14.72 -0.16
N SER A 82 -4.49 -15.09 -1.01
CA SER A 82 -4.19 -15.60 -2.35
C SER A 82 -4.46 -14.57 -3.45
N PHE A 83 -4.75 -13.33 -3.08
CA PHE A 83 -5.10 -12.29 -4.05
C PHE A 83 -4.02 -11.22 -4.11
N PHE A 84 -3.86 -10.63 -5.29
CA PHE A 84 -3.04 -9.44 -5.44
C PHE A 84 -3.95 -8.21 -5.38
N VAL A 85 -3.58 -7.25 -4.54
CA VAL A 85 -4.39 -6.04 -4.33
C VAL A 85 -3.57 -4.80 -4.64
N PHE A 86 -4.31 -3.76 -5.00
CA PHE A 86 -3.79 -2.43 -5.26
C PHE A 86 -4.47 -1.49 -4.27
N VAL A 87 -3.69 -0.86 -3.41
CA VAL A 87 -4.22 0.00 -2.36
C VAL A 87 -3.64 1.40 -2.50
N ILE A 88 -4.50 2.40 -2.50
CA ILE A 88 -4.08 3.80 -2.49
C ILE A 88 -4.15 4.28 -1.05
N PHE A 89 -3.09 4.93 -0.60
CA PHE A 89 -2.99 5.40 0.77
C PHE A 89 -2.17 6.67 0.86
N THR A 90 -2.27 7.32 2.00
CA THR A 90 -1.39 8.43 2.37
C THR A 90 -0.92 8.20 3.80
N VAL A 91 0.09 8.95 4.22
CA VAL A 91 0.61 8.88 5.58
C VAL A 91 0.33 10.20 6.28
N ARG A 92 -0.32 10.12 7.43
CA ARG A 92 -0.66 11.28 8.25
C ARG A 92 -0.26 11.02 9.70
N GLN A 93 0.65 11.82 10.24
CA GLN A 93 0.97 11.75 11.67
C GLN A 93 1.23 10.32 12.14
N ASP A 94 2.05 9.59 11.41
CA ASP A 94 2.41 8.20 11.74
C ASP A 94 1.28 7.19 11.56
N HIS A 95 0.19 7.59 10.92
CA HIS A 95 -0.89 6.68 10.55
C HIS A 95 -0.92 6.49 9.04
N ILE A 96 -1.20 5.28 8.62
CA ILE A 96 -1.45 4.99 7.21
C ILE A 96 -2.95 5.14 6.99
N ARG A 97 -3.32 6.09 6.13
CA ARG A 97 -4.72 6.32 5.81
C ARG A 97 -5.06 5.66 4.49
N ILE A 98 -5.92 4.67 4.55
CA ILE A 98 -6.37 3.95 3.36
C ILE A 98 -7.41 4.80 2.63
N ILE A 99 -7.24 4.93 1.32
CA ILE A 99 -8.12 5.74 0.48
C ILE A 99 -8.97 4.87 -0.43
N SER A 100 -8.37 3.86 -1.05
CA SER A 100 -9.11 2.90 -1.86
C SER A 100 -8.35 1.58 -1.96
N ALA A 101 -9.08 0.53 -2.26
CA ALA A 101 -8.50 -0.81 -2.40
C ALA A 101 -9.28 -1.59 -3.45
N ARG A 102 -8.57 -2.25 -4.34
CA ARG A 102 -9.16 -3.10 -5.37
C ARG A 102 -8.21 -4.23 -5.70
N LEU A 103 -8.70 -5.20 -6.43
CA LEU A 103 -7.81 -6.22 -6.97
C LEU A 103 -6.85 -5.59 -7.96
N ALA A 104 -5.63 -6.08 -7.97
CA ALA A 104 -4.61 -5.59 -8.90
C ALA A 104 -4.94 -6.04 -10.32
N THR A 105 -4.61 -5.19 -11.29
CA THR A 105 -4.72 -5.53 -12.71
C THR A 105 -3.57 -6.47 -13.08
N ARG A 106 -3.69 -7.09 -14.26
CA ARG A 106 -2.63 -7.95 -14.77
C ARG A 106 -1.31 -7.19 -14.90
N GLY A 107 -1.37 -5.95 -15.38
CA GLY A 107 -0.17 -5.13 -15.51
C GLY A 107 0.48 -4.82 -14.17
N GLU A 108 -0.33 -4.58 -13.16
CA GLU A 108 0.17 -4.34 -11.81
C GLU A 108 0.83 -5.58 -11.22
N VAL A 109 0.22 -6.73 -11.41
CA VAL A 109 0.82 -8.00 -10.97
C VAL A 109 2.14 -8.25 -11.68
N THR A 110 2.19 -7.95 -12.98
CA THR A 110 3.43 -8.09 -13.76
C THR A 110 4.53 -7.20 -13.18
N ARG A 111 4.20 -5.96 -12.82
CA ARG A 111 5.19 -5.06 -12.20
C ARG A 111 5.68 -5.60 -10.85
N TYR A 112 4.79 -6.18 -10.08
CA TYR A 112 5.14 -6.79 -8.79
C TYR A 112 6.20 -7.88 -9.00
N PHE A 113 5.97 -8.79 -9.93
CA PHE A 113 6.93 -9.86 -10.19
C PHE A 113 8.20 -9.35 -10.85
N ASP A 114 8.12 -8.40 -11.75
CA ASP A 114 9.29 -7.84 -12.41
C ASP A 114 10.23 -7.15 -11.42
N ARG A 115 9.66 -6.40 -10.49
CA ARG A 115 10.47 -5.71 -9.49
C ARG A 115 11.11 -6.64 -8.48
N ASN A 116 10.57 -7.84 -8.33
CA ASN A 116 11.06 -8.82 -7.38
C ASN A 116 11.83 -9.96 -8.02
N LYS A 117 12.06 -9.91 -9.34
CA LYS A 117 12.67 -11.04 -10.06
C LYS A 117 14.07 -11.38 -9.60
N ASP A 118 14.77 -10.43 -9.01
CA ASP A 118 16.13 -10.65 -8.51
C ASP A 118 16.11 -11.03 -7.03
N CYS A 119 14.95 -11.18 -6.45
CA CYS A 119 14.80 -11.66 -5.09
C CYS A 119 14.76 -13.18 -5.08
N CYS A 120 14.51 -13.75 -3.93
CA CYS A 120 14.62 -15.21 -3.70
C CYS A 120 13.42 -16.01 -4.17
N TRP A 121 12.99 -15.78 -5.37
CA TRP A 121 11.92 -16.61 -5.94
C TRP A 121 12.40 -18.01 -6.30
N ARG A 122 13.67 -18.10 -6.44
CA ARG A 122 14.30 -19.34 -6.94
C ARG A 122 14.33 -20.41 -5.90
#